data_36cfeeaa71bd7c87246787bd00691a76
#
_entry.id   36cfeeaa71bd7c87246787bd00691a76
#
_cell.length_a   1.000
_cell.length_b   1.000
_cell.length_c   1.000
_cell.angle_alpha   90.00
_cell.angle_beta   90.00
_cell.angle_gamma   90.00
#
_symmetry.space_group_name_H-M   'P 1'
#
loop_
_entity.id
_entity.type
_entity.pdbx_description
1 polymer ?
#
loop_
_entity_poly.entity_id
_entity_poly.type
_entity_poly.pdbx_seq_one_letter_code
_entity_poly.pdbx_strand_id
1 'polypeptide(L)'
;IIAHHLRLNLQNRPADKWLLGVVSWTWKIKLSLQMETELIGRIRESAEDEAIKVFAMNLKDLLMAAPAGMRCTMGLDPGIRTGVKVAVVDATGKLVDHATIYPFEPKRQIDQSLKTLSELCQKHKVELISIGNGTASRETDRLVSDLFERYPAAKAQKIVVSEAGASVYSASELASQEFPDLDVSIRGAVSIARRLQDPLAELVKIDPKSIGVGQYQHDVGQSQLARRLDAVVEDCVNAVGVDVNTASVALLNRVSGLSQTLAQNIVTYRDEHGAFKSRQQLLKVSRLGPKAFEQCAGFLRIRGGSNPLDSSAVHPESYPVVERILAKLEQTVESLLGNSSLLRSLKPADYTDEQFGVPTVTDIIGELDKPGRDPRPEFKTATFKEGVEQISDLVPAMVLEGVVTNVTNS
;
A
#
# COMPACT_ATOMS: atom_id res chain seq x y z
N ILE A 1 23.78 -39.05 27.35
CA ILE A 1 23.52 -38.92 25.90
C ILE A 1 24.80 -39.30 25.13
N ILE A 2 25.93 -38.60 25.24
CA ILE A 2 27.18 -38.86 24.45
C ILE A 2 27.64 -40.28 24.64
N ALA A 3 27.84 -40.72 25.92
CA ALA A 3 28.25 -42.09 26.24
C ALA A 3 27.29 -43.14 25.70
N HIS A 4 26.00 -42.91 25.76
CA HIS A 4 24.97 -43.78 25.23
C HIS A 4 24.99 -43.85 23.69
N HIS A 5 25.12 -42.70 22.99
CA HIS A 5 25.22 -42.63 21.56
C HIS A 5 26.44 -43.38 21.02
N LEU A 6 27.57 -43.26 21.72
CA LEU A 6 28.81 -43.98 21.39
C LEU A 6 28.81 -45.43 21.91
N ARG A 7 27.72 -45.92 22.50
CA ARG A 7 27.56 -47.27 23.06
C ARG A 7 28.70 -47.63 24.04
N LEU A 8 29.14 -46.64 24.84
CA LEU A 8 30.14 -46.83 25.86
C LEU A 8 29.52 -47.61 27.03
N ASN A 9 29.94 -48.87 27.18
CA ASN A 9 29.50 -49.71 28.30
C ASN A 9 30.51 -49.58 29.45
N LEU A 10 30.20 -48.82 30.47
CA LEU A 10 31.07 -48.53 31.61
C LEU A 10 30.93 -49.67 32.65
N GLN A 11 32.01 -50.44 32.85
CA GLN A 11 32.07 -51.63 33.71
C GLN A 11 33.07 -51.50 34.82
N ASN A 12 33.42 -50.28 35.26
CA ASN A 12 34.43 -49.97 36.26
C ASN A 12 35.86 -50.49 35.90
N ARG A 13 36.19 -50.56 34.62
CA ARG A 13 37.53 -50.87 34.14
C ARG A 13 38.44 -49.63 34.31
N PRO A 14 39.78 -49.85 34.41
CA PRO A 14 40.72 -48.74 34.54
C PRO A 14 40.55 -47.66 33.47
N ALA A 15 40.22 -48.04 32.23
CA ALA A 15 40.02 -47.11 31.11
C ALA A 15 38.71 -46.34 31.18
N ASP A 16 37.71 -46.79 31.95
CA ASP A 16 36.39 -46.16 31.99
C ASP A 16 36.42 -44.74 32.58
N LYS A 17 37.29 -44.51 33.57
CA LYS A 17 37.50 -43.16 34.15
C LYS A 17 38.05 -42.18 33.11
N TRP A 18 38.99 -42.64 32.30
CA TRP A 18 39.55 -41.84 31.19
C TRP A 18 38.51 -41.57 30.12
N LEU A 19 37.74 -42.57 29.70
CA LEU A 19 36.63 -42.41 28.72
C LEU A 19 35.58 -41.43 29.23
N LEU A 20 35.19 -41.44 30.49
CA LEU A 20 34.29 -40.46 31.07
C LEU A 20 34.89 -39.05 31.05
N GLY A 21 36.19 -38.94 31.30
CA GLY A 21 36.92 -37.67 31.16
C GLY A 21 36.85 -37.13 29.75
N VAL A 22 37.07 -37.98 28.74
CA VAL A 22 36.96 -37.61 27.31
C VAL A 22 35.51 -37.17 26.97
N VAL A 23 34.50 -37.92 27.41
CA VAL A 23 33.08 -37.56 27.20
C VAL A 23 32.77 -36.21 27.82
N SER A 24 33.20 -35.97 29.09
CA SER A 24 32.99 -34.70 29.76
C SER A 24 33.68 -33.54 29.04
N TRP A 25 34.94 -33.75 28.62
CA TRP A 25 35.68 -32.75 27.85
C TRP A 25 35.05 -32.45 26.52
N THR A 26 34.61 -33.49 25.75
CA THR A 26 33.93 -33.33 24.49
C THR A 26 32.66 -32.50 24.65
N TRP A 27 31.86 -32.76 25.68
CA TRP A 27 30.69 -31.94 25.97
C TRP A 27 31.07 -30.48 26.23
N LYS A 28 31.93 -30.25 27.21
CA LYS A 28 32.27 -28.90 27.68
C LYS A 28 32.97 -28.04 26.62
N ILE A 29 33.87 -28.65 25.83
CA ILE A 29 34.74 -27.89 24.93
C ILE A 29 34.31 -27.92 23.49
N LYS A 30 33.61 -28.97 23.06
CA LYS A 30 33.23 -29.11 21.62
C LYS A 30 31.73 -28.97 21.37
N LEU A 31 30.89 -29.60 22.15
CA LEU A 31 29.47 -29.70 21.82
C LEU A 31 28.60 -28.63 22.47
N SER A 32 28.85 -28.30 23.74
CA SER A 32 27.98 -27.36 24.47
C SER A 32 27.87 -26.00 23.78
N LEU A 33 29.02 -25.36 23.53
CA LEU A 33 29.06 -24.04 22.90
C LEU A 33 28.52 -24.08 21.47
N GLN A 34 28.82 -25.13 20.70
CA GLN A 34 28.32 -25.28 19.34
C GLN A 34 26.79 -25.44 19.33
N MET A 35 26.25 -26.27 20.21
CA MET A 35 24.81 -26.47 20.32
C MET A 35 24.08 -25.18 20.79
N GLU A 36 24.64 -24.49 21.78
CA GLU A 36 24.08 -23.20 22.22
C GLU A 36 24.05 -22.19 21.09
N THR A 37 25.15 -22.02 20.36
CA THR A 37 25.25 -21.11 19.21
C THR A 37 24.27 -21.48 18.11
N GLU A 38 24.15 -22.77 17.78
CA GLU A 38 23.24 -23.25 16.75
C GLU A 38 21.77 -23.05 17.14
N LEU A 39 21.39 -23.40 18.40
CA LEU A 39 20.03 -23.27 18.88
C LEU A 39 19.59 -21.79 18.99
N ILE A 40 20.46 -20.94 19.54
CA ILE A 40 20.21 -19.49 19.61
C ILE A 40 20.11 -18.91 18.20
N GLY A 41 20.98 -19.33 17.28
CA GLY A 41 20.92 -18.92 15.88
C GLY A 41 19.58 -19.25 15.22
N ARG A 42 19.07 -20.47 15.39
CA ARG A 42 17.76 -20.89 14.87
C ARG A 42 16.60 -20.12 15.48
N ILE A 43 16.64 -19.87 16.79
CA ILE A 43 15.60 -19.08 17.48
C ILE A 43 15.62 -17.65 16.95
N ARG A 44 16.81 -17.06 16.78
CA ARG A 44 16.98 -15.73 16.23
C ARG A 44 16.44 -15.65 14.79
N GLU A 45 16.80 -16.56 13.91
CA GLU A 45 16.31 -16.61 12.53
C GLU A 45 14.77 -16.68 12.48
N SER A 46 14.16 -17.53 13.32
CA SER A 46 12.70 -17.63 13.42
C SER A 46 12.06 -16.34 13.91
N ALA A 47 12.67 -15.66 14.87
CA ALA A 47 12.19 -14.36 15.37
C ALA A 47 12.32 -13.24 14.32
N GLU A 48 13.44 -13.23 13.58
CA GLU A 48 13.65 -12.28 12.48
C GLU A 48 12.61 -12.48 11.35
N ASP A 49 12.35 -13.74 10.97
CA ASP A 49 11.33 -14.06 9.97
C ASP A 49 9.93 -13.60 10.40
N GLU A 50 9.58 -13.78 11.66
CA GLU A 50 8.28 -13.32 12.17
C GLU A 50 8.19 -11.79 12.22
N ALA A 51 9.24 -11.09 12.63
CA ALA A 51 9.29 -9.62 12.60
C ALA A 51 9.14 -9.07 11.16
N ILE A 52 9.79 -9.70 10.18
CA ILE A 52 9.67 -9.34 8.76
C ILE A 52 8.25 -9.59 8.26
N LYS A 53 7.61 -10.69 8.65
CA LYS A 53 6.21 -10.97 8.31
C LYS A 53 5.26 -9.89 8.83
N VAL A 54 5.40 -9.52 10.10
CA VAL A 54 4.57 -8.47 10.72
C VAL A 54 4.72 -7.15 9.96
N PHE A 55 5.95 -6.76 9.64
CA PHE A 55 6.18 -5.56 8.84
C PHE A 55 5.49 -5.66 7.46
N ALA A 56 5.67 -6.79 6.78
CA ALA A 56 5.04 -7.03 5.47
C ALA A 56 3.51 -6.94 5.52
N MET A 57 2.88 -7.48 6.56
CA MET A 57 1.44 -7.39 6.78
C MET A 57 1.00 -5.94 7.03
N ASN A 58 1.65 -5.23 7.93
CA ASN A 58 1.34 -3.83 8.23
C ASN A 58 1.50 -2.93 7.00
N LEU A 59 2.55 -3.16 6.21
CA LEU A 59 2.76 -2.44 4.95
C LEU A 59 1.64 -2.72 3.95
N LYS A 60 1.26 -3.99 3.79
CA LYS A 60 0.15 -4.39 2.91
C LYS A 60 -1.15 -3.72 3.32
N ASP A 61 -1.46 -3.68 4.62
CA ASP A 61 -2.69 -3.06 5.13
C ASP A 61 -2.73 -1.56 4.83
N LEU A 62 -1.59 -0.86 4.92
CA LEU A 62 -1.49 0.55 4.53
C LEU A 62 -1.68 0.75 3.03
N LEU A 63 -1.00 -0.06 2.21
CA LEU A 63 -1.06 0.05 0.75
C LEU A 63 -2.45 -0.28 0.20
N MET A 64 -3.12 -1.25 0.80
CA MET A 64 -4.42 -1.74 0.38
C MET A 64 -5.59 -1.07 1.13
N ALA A 65 -5.34 0.00 1.86
CA ALA A 65 -6.41 0.78 2.49
C ALA A 65 -7.36 1.38 1.44
N ALA A 66 -8.61 1.57 1.84
CA ALA A 66 -9.66 2.08 0.96
C ALA A 66 -9.30 3.47 0.40
N PRO A 67 -9.23 3.66 -0.92
CA PRO A 67 -9.03 4.98 -1.51
C PRO A 67 -10.31 5.80 -1.42
N ALA A 68 -10.21 7.06 -0.96
CA ALA A 68 -11.34 7.97 -0.97
C ALA A 68 -11.71 8.46 -2.39
N GLY A 69 -10.82 8.24 -3.35
CA GLY A 69 -11.02 8.59 -4.75
C GLY A 69 -10.65 10.03 -5.07
N MET A 70 -11.00 10.43 -6.28
CA MET A 70 -10.64 11.72 -6.87
C MET A 70 -11.55 12.84 -6.37
N ARG A 71 -11.31 13.30 -5.15
CA ARG A 71 -12.07 14.33 -4.46
C ARG A 71 -11.14 15.41 -3.94
N CYS A 72 -11.57 16.69 -3.99
CA CYS A 72 -10.77 17.80 -3.44
C CYS A 72 -10.52 17.57 -1.95
N THR A 73 -9.25 17.48 -1.58
CA THR A 73 -8.82 17.06 -0.24
C THR A 73 -7.87 18.07 0.38
N MET A 74 -8.15 18.44 1.64
CA MET A 74 -7.24 19.22 2.47
C MET A 74 -6.43 18.27 3.36
N GLY A 75 -5.10 18.34 3.28
CA GLY A 75 -4.20 17.63 4.18
C GLY A 75 -3.73 18.52 5.31
N LEU A 76 -3.80 18.00 6.52
CA LEU A 76 -3.30 18.64 7.73
C LEU A 76 -2.16 17.80 8.30
N ASP A 77 -0.97 18.38 8.34
CA ASP A 77 0.20 17.82 9.02
C ASP A 77 0.32 18.48 10.40
N PRO A 78 -0.09 17.77 11.49
CA PRO A 78 -0.16 18.35 12.81
C PRO A 78 1.19 18.74 13.37
N GLY A 79 1.26 19.88 14.05
CA GLY A 79 2.47 20.32 14.74
C GLY A 79 2.15 21.37 15.80
N ILE A 80 2.64 21.15 17.04
CA ILE A 80 2.39 22.05 18.16
C ILE A 80 3.15 23.37 17.98
N ARG A 81 4.47 23.28 18.02
CA ARG A 81 5.34 24.47 17.98
C ARG A 81 5.55 25.03 16.58
N THR A 82 5.68 24.15 15.60
CA THR A 82 5.94 24.50 14.20
C THR A 82 4.70 24.91 13.43
N GLY A 83 3.53 24.81 14.06
CA GLY A 83 2.22 25.04 13.45
C GLY A 83 1.73 23.85 12.66
N VAL A 84 0.46 23.83 12.36
CA VAL A 84 -0.21 22.84 11.49
C VAL A 84 0.00 23.27 10.04
N LYS A 85 0.59 22.42 9.23
CA LYS A 85 0.76 22.65 7.79
C LYS A 85 -0.49 22.19 7.08
N VAL A 86 -0.95 23.03 6.20
CA VAL A 86 -2.19 22.84 5.44
C VAL A 86 -1.85 22.82 3.96
N ALA A 87 -2.32 21.80 3.26
CA ALA A 87 -2.23 21.71 1.80
C ALA A 87 -3.58 21.31 1.23
N VAL A 88 -4.01 21.98 0.17
CA VAL A 88 -5.23 21.62 -0.56
C VAL A 88 -4.83 21.06 -1.90
N VAL A 89 -5.27 19.84 -2.19
CA VAL A 89 -5.11 19.18 -3.49
C VAL A 89 -6.46 19.03 -4.17
N ASP A 90 -6.48 19.26 -5.47
CA ASP A 90 -7.69 19.05 -6.27
C ASP A 90 -7.99 17.54 -6.48
N ALA A 91 -9.04 17.23 -7.20
CA ALA A 91 -9.44 15.87 -7.49
C ALA A 91 -8.36 15.04 -8.22
N THR A 92 -7.41 15.68 -8.90
CA THR A 92 -6.30 15.01 -9.61
C THR A 92 -5.04 14.84 -8.74
N GLY A 93 -5.07 15.31 -7.49
CA GLY A 93 -3.92 15.31 -6.58
C GLY A 93 -2.95 16.47 -6.79
N LYS A 94 -3.30 17.47 -7.64
CA LYS A 94 -2.49 18.67 -7.85
C LYS A 94 -2.65 19.63 -6.68
N LEU A 95 -1.54 20.12 -6.15
CA LEU A 95 -1.55 21.19 -5.13
C LEU A 95 -2.14 22.47 -5.72
N VAL A 96 -3.20 23.01 -5.09
CA VAL A 96 -3.88 24.24 -5.52
C VAL A 96 -3.76 25.36 -4.50
N ASP A 97 -3.54 25.04 -3.23
CA ASP A 97 -3.33 26.06 -2.18
C ASP A 97 -2.62 25.45 -0.96
N HIS A 98 -2.01 26.30 -0.14
CA HIS A 98 -1.39 25.88 1.11
C HIS A 98 -1.33 27.01 2.12
N ALA A 99 -1.20 26.65 3.41
CA ALA A 99 -1.02 27.60 4.51
C ALA A 99 -0.29 26.94 5.68
N THR A 100 0.19 27.75 6.62
CA THR A 100 0.60 27.26 7.94
C THR A 100 -0.21 28.02 8.98
N ILE A 101 -0.87 27.30 9.86
CA ILE A 101 -1.70 27.85 10.93
C ILE A 101 -1.10 27.52 12.30
N TYR A 102 -1.36 28.35 13.30
CA TYR A 102 -0.79 28.22 14.63
C TYR A 102 -1.87 28.23 15.72
N PRO A 103 -2.75 27.21 15.73
CA PRO A 103 -3.86 27.19 16.70
C PRO A 103 -3.41 26.86 18.13
N PHE A 104 -2.23 26.26 18.30
CA PHE A 104 -1.74 25.74 19.58
C PHE A 104 -0.67 26.63 20.21
N GLU A 105 -0.26 26.30 21.44
CA GLU A 105 0.83 26.93 22.13
C GLU A 105 2.13 26.97 21.27
N PRO A 106 2.91 28.03 21.33
CA PRO A 106 2.75 29.24 22.17
C PRO A 106 1.88 30.33 21.55
N LYS A 107 1.50 30.26 20.28
CA LYS A 107 0.83 31.35 19.56
C LYS A 107 -0.69 31.44 19.81
N ARG A 108 -1.38 30.34 20.06
CA ARG A 108 -2.84 30.23 20.30
C ARG A 108 -3.73 31.03 19.34
N GLN A 109 -3.41 31.04 18.05
CA GLN A 109 -4.17 31.78 17.03
C GLN A 109 -5.37 30.96 16.52
N ILE A 110 -6.25 30.54 17.41
CA ILE A 110 -7.39 29.63 17.08
C ILE A 110 -8.33 30.30 16.08
N ASP A 111 -8.82 31.51 16.37
CA ASP A 111 -9.81 32.19 15.51
C ASP A 111 -9.26 32.48 14.11
N GLN A 112 -8.00 32.90 14.00
CA GLN A 112 -7.35 33.10 12.73
C GLN A 112 -7.16 31.80 11.96
N SER A 113 -6.80 30.72 12.67
CA SER A 113 -6.63 29.40 12.08
C SER A 113 -7.95 28.87 11.51
N LEU A 114 -9.04 28.96 12.27
CA LEU A 114 -10.38 28.55 11.84
C LEU A 114 -10.86 29.38 10.63
N LYS A 115 -10.60 30.68 10.63
CA LYS A 115 -10.92 31.55 9.48
C LYS A 115 -10.17 31.11 8.23
N THR A 116 -8.85 30.91 8.33
CA THR A 116 -8.02 30.44 7.21
C THR A 116 -8.51 29.11 6.66
N LEU A 117 -8.79 28.12 7.54
CA LEU A 117 -9.31 26.82 7.10
C LEU A 117 -10.69 26.97 6.42
N SER A 118 -11.59 27.80 6.97
CA SER A 118 -12.90 28.06 6.36
C SER A 118 -12.77 28.69 4.97
N GLU A 119 -11.91 29.68 4.80
CA GLU A 119 -11.67 30.33 3.51
C GLU A 119 -11.14 29.34 2.46
N LEU A 120 -10.17 28.48 2.84
CA LEU A 120 -9.64 27.43 1.97
C LEU A 120 -10.70 26.39 1.58
N CYS A 121 -11.50 25.93 2.56
CA CYS A 121 -12.58 24.97 2.32
C CYS A 121 -13.61 25.51 1.33
N GLN A 122 -14.04 26.76 1.48
CA GLN A 122 -15.04 27.38 0.62
C GLN A 122 -14.48 27.70 -0.76
N LYS A 123 -13.26 28.26 -0.83
CA LYS A 123 -12.59 28.64 -2.07
C LYS A 123 -12.41 27.45 -3.02
N HIS A 124 -11.97 26.31 -2.47
CA HIS A 124 -11.64 25.12 -3.26
C HIS A 124 -12.72 24.04 -3.20
N LYS A 125 -13.84 24.27 -2.52
CA LYS A 125 -14.92 23.29 -2.34
C LYS A 125 -14.38 21.96 -1.79
N VAL A 126 -13.63 22.02 -0.72
CA VAL A 126 -13.00 20.86 -0.07
C VAL A 126 -14.08 19.88 0.40
N GLU A 127 -13.96 18.64 -0.04
CA GLU A 127 -14.86 17.55 0.32
C GLU A 127 -14.33 16.66 1.45
N LEU A 128 -13.01 16.53 1.54
CA LEU A 128 -12.30 15.68 2.50
C LEU A 128 -11.24 16.48 3.25
N ILE A 129 -11.12 16.22 4.56
CA ILE A 129 -10.01 16.71 5.38
C ILE A 129 -9.26 15.51 5.93
N SER A 130 -8.01 15.35 5.50
CA SER A 130 -7.09 14.31 5.92
C SER A 130 -6.18 14.82 7.02
N ILE A 131 -6.21 14.22 8.19
CA ILE A 131 -5.42 14.63 9.37
C ILE A 131 -4.36 13.56 9.64
N GLY A 132 -3.09 13.94 9.65
CA GLY A 132 -2.01 13.03 10.02
C GLY A 132 -2.15 12.54 11.48
N ASN A 133 -1.79 11.29 11.75
CA ASN A 133 -1.95 10.68 13.07
C ASN A 133 -0.76 10.89 14.04
N GLY A 134 0.12 11.85 13.73
CA GLY A 134 1.28 12.17 14.57
C GLY A 134 0.96 13.03 15.80
N THR A 135 2.00 13.72 16.26
CA THR A 135 1.89 14.61 17.44
C THR A 135 0.86 15.72 17.18
N ALA A 136 -0.03 15.98 18.14
CA ALA A 136 -1.15 16.94 18.04
C ALA A 136 -2.28 16.55 17.07
N SER A 137 -2.36 15.29 16.67
CA SER A 137 -3.45 14.79 15.82
C SER A 137 -4.83 14.98 16.46
N ARG A 138 -4.96 14.69 17.77
CA ARG A 138 -6.23 14.85 18.52
C ARG A 138 -6.64 16.29 18.63
N GLU A 139 -5.70 17.19 18.90
CA GLU A 139 -5.94 18.63 18.98
C GLU A 139 -6.35 19.19 17.61
N THR A 140 -5.72 18.71 16.54
CA THR A 140 -6.06 19.09 15.17
C THR A 140 -7.45 18.55 14.77
N ASP A 141 -7.79 17.34 15.18
CA ASP A 141 -9.13 16.76 14.96
C ASP A 141 -10.23 17.58 15.66
N ARG A 142 -9.98 18.02 16.90
CA ARG A 142 -10.88 18.94 17.62
C ARG A 142 -11.01 20.28 16.92
N LEU A 143 -9.88 20.85 16.48
CA LEU A 143 -9.88 22.10 15.72
C LEU A 143 -10.77 22.03 14.46
N VAL A 144 -10.74 20.88 13.76
CA VAL A 144 -11.62 20.66 12.59
C VAL A 144 -13.09 20.49 13.01
N SER A 145 -13.37 19.89 14.17
CA SER A 145 -14.74 19.88 14.72
C SER A 145 -15.24 21.29 15.01
N ASP A 146 -14.43 22.12 15.67
CA ASP A 146 -14.75 23.53 15.95
C ASP A 146 -14.94 24.34 14.64
N LEU A 147 -14.18 23.99 13.57
CA LEU A 147 -14.35 24.59 12.24
C LEU A 147 -15.77 24.32 11.71
N PHE A 148 -16.25 23.09 11.80
CA PHE A 148 -17.56 22.71 11.27
C PHE A 148 -18.72 23.31 12.07
N GLU A 149 -18.53 23.51 13.38
CA GLU A 149 -19.51 24.16 14.24
C GLU A 149 -19.61 25.65 13.93
N ARG A 150 -18.45 26.34 13.83
CA ARG A 150 -18.42 27.79 13.60
C ARG A 150 -18.69 28.20 12.16
N TYR A 151 -18.30 27.35 11.22
CA TYR A 151 -18.40 27.60 9.77
C TYR A 151 -19.08 26.43 9.05
N PRO A 152 -20.42 26.27 9.19
CA PRO A 152 -21.14 25.15 8.58
C PRO A 152 -20.95 25.02 7.06
N ALA A 153 -20.65 26.12 6.37
CA ALA A 153 -20.36 26.14 4.94
C ALA A 153 -19.01 25.48 4.58
N ALA A 154 -18.13 25.31 5.56
CA ALA A 154 -16.84 24.61 5.39
C ALA A 154 -16.92 23.12 5.74
N LYS A 155 -18.12 22.59 6.01
CA LYS A 155 -18.29 21.21 6.44
C LYS A 155 -17.86 20.23 5.35
N ALA A 156 -16.91 19.39 5.70
CA ALA A 156 -16.34 18.33 4.88
C ALA A 156 -16.29 17.03 5.69
N GLN A 157 -15.89 15.94 5.07
CA GLN A 157 -15.68 14.69 5.76
C GLN A 157 -14.23 14.66 6.29
N LYS A 158 -14.04 14.52 7.61
CA LYS A 158 -12.70 14.47 8.20
C LYS A 158 -12.29 13.02 8.51
N ILE A 159 -11.04 12.70 8.25
CA ILE A 159 -10.46 11.37 8.45
C ILE A 159 -9.05 11.52 9.00
N VAL A 160 -8.72 10.75 10.04
CA VAL A 160 -7.35 10.61 10.50
C VAL A 160 -6.67 9.52 9.68
N VAL A 161 -5.50 9.83 9.10
CA VAL A 161 -4.72 8.91 8.27
C VAL A 161 -3.33 8.70 8.86
N SER A 162 -2.71 7.57 8.53
CA SER A 162 -1.31 7.34 8.89
C SER A 162 -0.40 8.33 8.16
N GLU A 163 0.44 9.05 8.89
CA GLU A 163 1.49 9.90 8.33
C GLU A 163 2.83 9.18 8.19
N ALA A 164 2.87 7.85 8.40
CA ALA A 164 4.07 7.04 8.30
C ALA A 164 4.86 7.33 7.01
N GLY A 165 6.14 7.67 7.16
CA GLY A 165 7.02 8.03 6.05
C GLY A 165 6.78 9.39 5.38
N ALA A 166 5.80 10.20 5.79
CA ALA A 166 5.52 11.50 5.17
C ALA A 166 6.71 12.46 5.27
N SER A 167 7.43 12.46 6.39
CA SER A 167 8.64 13.25 6.57
C SER A 167 9.80 12.80 5.67
N VAL A 168 9.92 11.49 5.42
CA VAL A 168 10.91 10.92 4.49
C VAL A 168 10.59 11.35 3.06
N TYR A 169 9.33 11.24 2.65
CA TYR A 169 8.89 11.75 1.35
C TYR A 169 9.19 13.24 1.20
N SER A 170 8.81 14.07 2.17
CA SER A 170 8.97 15.52 2.08
C SER A 170 10.43 15.97 1.88
N ALA A 171 11.38 15.23 2.42
CA ALA A 171 12.82 15.48 2.28
C ALA A 171 13.45 14.77 1.06
N SER A 172 12.69 13.95 0.32
CA SER A 172 13.20 13.19 -0.81
C SER A 172 13.50 14.06 -2.04
N GLU A 173 14.36 13.55 -2.91
CA GLU A 173 14.64 14.15 -4.21
C GLU A 173 13.37 14.22 -5.08
N LEU A 174 12.54 13.17 -5.04
CA LEU A 174 11.27 13.13 -5.75
C LEU A 174 10.35 14.27 -5.34
N ALA A 175 10.18 14.51 -4.03
CA ALA A 175 9.37 15.62 -3.53
C ALA A 175 9.95 16.99 -3.91
N SER A 176 11.28 17.11 -3.97
CA SER A 176 11.95 18.33 -4.45
C SER A 176 11.70 18.57 -5.94
N GLN A 177 11.65 17.53 -6.74
CA GLN A 177 11.32 17.64 -8.16
C GLN A 177 9.84 17.95 -8.39
N GLU A 178 8.93 17.35 -7.61
CA GLU A 178 7.49 17.64 -7.68
C GLU A 178 7.18 19.08 -7.23
N PHE A 179 7.89 19.57 -6.23
CA PHE A 179 7.62 20.87 -5.56
C PHE A 179 8.92 21.64 -5.28
N PRO A 180 9.63 22.14 -6.32
CA PRO A 180 10.92 22.79 -6.13
C PRO A 180 10.86 24.07 -5.28
N ASP A 181 9.76 24.82 -5.37
CA ASP A 181 9.57 26.11 -4.70
C ASP A 181 8.76 26.01 -3.39
N LEU A 182 8.34 24.80 -3.00
CA LEU A 182 7.53 24.60 -1.80
C LEU A 182 8.39 24.26 -0.60
N ASP A 183 8.06 24.85 0.55
CA ASP A 183 8.71 24.51 1.81
C ASP A 183 8.56 23.01 2.12
N VAL A 184 9.65 22.39 2.56
CA VAL A 184 9.73 20.96 2.86
C VAL A 184 8.62 20.52 3.81
N SER A 185 8.27 21.34 4.80
CA SER A 185 7.23 21.02 5.78
C SER A 185 5.82 20.97 5.17
N ILE A 186 5.56 21.73 4.11
CA ILE A 186 4.27 21.69 3.40
C ILE A 186 4.14 20.45 2.51
N ARG A 187 5.24 19.94 1.97
CA ARG A 187 5.23 18.70 1.15
C ARG A 187 4.68 17.51 1.92
N GLY A 188 4.90 17.46 3.24
CA GLY A 188 4.29 16.46 4.13
C GLY A 188 2.78 16.52 4.13
N ALA A 189 2.20 17.71 4.25
CA ALA A 189 0.75 17.91 4.21
C ALA A 189 0.15 17.53 2.84
N VAL A 190 0.87 17.80 1.73
CA VAL A 190 0.46 17.34 0.39
C VAL A 190 0.39 15.81 0.34
N SER A 191 1.41 15.13 0.86
CA SER A 191 1.43 13.66 0.92
C SER A 191 0.29 13.12 1.76
N ILE A 192 -0.02 13.72 2.91
CA ILE A 192 -1.15 13.35 3.78
C ILE A 192 -2.49 13.49 3.04
N ALA A 193 -2.67 14.54 2.25
CA ALA A 193 -3.87 14.70 1.44
C ALA A 193 -3.99 13.63 0.34
N ARG A 194 -2.92 13.40 -0.42
CA ARG A 194 -2.88 12.47 -1.54
C ARG A 194 -3.06 11.03 -1.12
N ARG A 195 -2.51 10.62 0.04
CA ARG A 195 -2.66 9.24 0.53
C ARG A 195 -4.08 8.92 1.00
N LEU A 196 -4.91 9.93 1.29
CA LEU A 196 -6.33 9.70 1.49
C LEU A 196 -7.05 9.46 0.16
N GLN A 197 -6.68 10.18 -0.89
CA GLN A 197 -7.23 9.98 -2.22
C GLN A 197 -6.89 8.58 -2.76
N ASP A 198 -5.63 8.19 -2.72
CA ASP A 198 -5.15 6.85 -3.08
C ASP A 198 -3.89 6.49 -2.29
N PRO A 199 -4.01 5.65 -1.23
CA PRO A 199 -2.88 5.26 -0.40
C PRO A 199 -1.76 4.57 -1.18
N LEU A 200 -2.10 3.66 -2.09
CA LEU A 200 -1.13 2.90 -2.87
C LEU A 200 -0.33 3.82 -3.78
N ALA A 201 -1.00 4.66 -4.55
CA ALA A 201 -0.36 5.58 -5.50
C ALA A 201 0.61 6.56 -4.83
N GLU A 202 0.34 6.96 -3.60
CA GLU A 202 1.21 7.89 -2.86
C GLU A 202 2.33 7.15 -2.10
N LEU A 203 2.02 6.06 -1.41
CA LEU A 203 3.01 5.35 -0.58
C LEU A 203 4.12 4.67 -1.38
N VAL A 204 3.90 4.31 -2.64
CA VAL A 204 4.95 3.77 -3.52
C VAL A 204 6.10 4.73 -3.79
N LYS A 205 5.92 6.02 -3.51
CA LYS A 205 6.97 7.06 -3.62
C LYS A 205 8.01 6.98 -2.50
N ILE A 206 7.74 6.21 -1.45
CA ILE A 206 8.58 6.08 -0.26
C ILE A 206 9.26 4.71 -0.28
N ASP A 207 10.54 4.66 0.09
CA ASP A 207 11.21 3.39 0.35
C ASP A 207 10.41 2.61 1.42
N PRO A 208 9.97 1.38 1.15
CA PRO A 208 9.14 0.60 2.07
C PRO A 208 9.70 0.50 3.48
N LYS A 209 11.03 0.38 3.63
CA LYS A 209 11.68 0.37 4.95
C LYS A 209 11.51 1.67 5.71
N SER A 210 11.44 2.79 5.00
CA SER A 210 11.31 4.13 5.57
C SER A 210 9.87 4.47 6.00
N ILE A 211 8.88 3.66 5.61
CA ILE A 211 7.50 3.81 6.11
C ILE A 211 7.44 3.53 7.62
N GLY A 212 8.29 2.62 8.12
CA GLY A 212 8.51 2.48 9.56
C GLY A 212 7.35 1.85 10.35
N VAL A 213 6.63 0.91 9.74
CA VAL A 213 5.50 0.20 10.37
C VAL A 213 5.88 -1.18 10.90
N GLY A 214 7.17 -1.49 10.94
CA GLY A 214 7.71 -2.73 11.49
C GLY A 214 8.07 -2.61 12.96
N GLN A 215 8.16 -3.76 13.61
CA GLN A 215 8.78 -3.91 14.93
C GLN A 215 10.17 -4.51 14.74
N TYR A 216 11.15 -4.05 15.56
CA TYR A 216 12.52 -4.55 15.51
C TYR A 216 13.19 -4.48 14.12
N GLN A 217 12.77 -3.55 13.27
CA GLN A 217 13.23 -3.50 11.88
C GLN A 217 14.74 -3.30 11.71
N HIS A 218 15.43 -2.76 12.73
CA HIS A 218 16.89 -2.59 12.74
C HIS A 218 17.65 -3.84 13.21
N ASP A 219 16.94 -4.79 13.81
CA ASP A 219 17.52 -6.00 14.41
C ASP A 219 17.43 -7.22 13.49
N VAL A 220 16.78 -7.08 12.35
CA VAL A 220 16.58 -8.15 11.35
C VAL A 220 17.54 -8.02 10.16
N GLY A 221 17.69 -9.09 9.38
CA GLY A 221 18.48 -9.10 8.16
C GLY A 221 17.98 -8.09 7.12
N GLN A 222 18.72 -6.98 6.91
CA GLN A 222 18.26 -5.84 6.09
C GLN A 222 17.99 -6.20 4.62
N SER A 223 18.78 -7.11 4.04
CA SER A 223 18.57 -7.56 2.66
C SER A 223 17.33 -8.43 2.51
N GLN A 224 17.03 -9.24 3.51
CA GLN A 224 15.83 -10.08 3.53
C GLN A 224 14.58 -9.22 3.72
N LEU A 225 14.64 -8.25 4.67
CA LEU A 225 13.58 -7.27 4.88
C LEU A 225 13.27 -6.51 3.58
N ALA A 226 14.29 -5.91 2.93
CA ALA A 226 14.11 -5.16 1.70
C ALA A 226 13.40 -5.98 0.62
N ARG A 227 13.90 -7.19 0.32
CA ARG A 227 13.30 -8.08 -0.68
C ARG A 227 11.84 -8.43 -0.37
N ARG A 228 11.54 -8.69 0.92
CA ARG A 228 10.18 -9.03 1.33
C ARG A 228 9.22 -7.85 1.17
N LEU A 229 9.65 -6.65 1.55
CA LEU A 229 8.83 -5.44 1.44
C LEU A 229 8.63 -5.02 -0.02
N ASP A 230 9.68 -5.11 -0.85
CA ASP A 230 9.57 -4.84 -2.29
C ASP A 230 8.58 -5.80 -2.97
N ALA A 231 8.62 -7.09 -2.63
CA ALA A 231 7.65 -8.07 -3.12
C ALA A 231 6.20 -7.71 -2.72
N VAL A 232 5.99 -7.27 -1.47
CA VAL A 232 4.66 -6.83 -1.01
C VAL A 232 4.15 -5.63 -1.82
N VAL A 233 5.00 -4.64 -2.08
CA VAL A 233 4.61 -3.46 -2.89
C VAL A 233 4.26 -3.89 -4.30
N GLU A 234 5.07 -4.72 -4.94
CA GLU A 234 4.81 -5.23 -6.29
C GLU A 234 3.51 -6.02 -6.34
N ASP A 235 3.28 -6.93 -5.40
CA ASP A 235 2.05 -7.73 -5.32
C ASP A 235 0.81 -6.84 -5.17
N CYS A 236 0.86 -5.81 -4.32
CA CYS A 236 -0.25 -4.86 -4.14
C CYS A 236 -0.54 -4.07 -5.42
N VAL A 237 0.50 -3.54 -6.05
CA VAL A 237 0.37 -2.75 -7.30
C VAL A 237 -0.19 -3.61 -8.42
N ASN A 238 0.31 -4.83 -8.59
CA ASN A 238 -0.17 -5.75 -9.62
C ASN A 238 -1.61 -6.21 -9.36
N ALA A 239 -1.98 -6.46 -8.09
CA ALA A 239 -3.34 -6.86 -7.72
C ALA A 239 -4.37 -5.76 -8.00
N VAL A 240 -4.05 -4.50 -7.72
CA VAL A 240 -4.93 -3.36 -8.00
C VAL A 240 -4.97 -3.04 -9.51
N GLY A 241 -3.86 -3.22 -10.19
CA GLY A 241 -3.67 -2.77 -11.57
C GLY A 241 -3.41 -1.27 -11.66
N VAL A 242 -2.77 -0.84 -12.72
CA VAL A 242 -2.29 0.53 -12.89
C VAL A 242 -2.85 1.14 -14.17
N ASP A 243 -3.51 2.27 -14.05
CA ASP A 243 -3.95 3.07 -15.22
C ASP A 243 -2.74 3.78 -15.83
N VAL A 244 -2.36 3.36 -17.04
CA VAL A 244 -1.19 3.89 -17.78
C VAL A 244 -1.30 5.38 -18.04
N ASN A 245 -2.52 5.88 -18.21
CA ASN A 245 -2.76 7.26 -18.61
C ASN A 245 -2.67 8.25 -17.43
N THR A 246 -2.73 7.78 -16.19
CA THR A 246 -2.73 8.63 -15.00
C THR A 246 -1.60 8.33 -14.03
N ALA A 247 -0.98 7.16 -14.12
CA ALA A 247 0.03 6.72 -13.17
C ALA A 247 1.31 7.55 -13.20
N SER A 248 1.90 7.74 -12.02
CA SER A 248 3.24 8.31 -11.86
C SER A 248 4.32 7.32 -12.28
N VAL A 249 5.53 7.82 -12.55
CA VAL A 249 6.71 6.98 -12.77
C VAL A 249 6.96 6.05 -11.58
N ALA A 250 6.80 6.55 -10.35
CA ALA A 250 6.99 5.76 -9.14
C ALA A 250 6.02 4.56 -9.06
N LEU A 251 4.76 4.76 -9.43
CA LEU A 251 3.77 3.69 -9.46
C LEU A 251 4.05 2.67 -10.59
N LEU A 252 4.34 3.15 -11.79
CA LEU A 252 4.67 2.31 -12.94
C LEU A 252 5.92 1.45 -12.69
N ASN A 253 6.93 1.99 -12.00
CA ASN A 253 8.15 1.26 -11.66
C ASN A 253 7.91 0.05 -10.72
N ARG A 254 6.77 -0.01 -10.06
CA ARG A 254 6.38 -1.14 -9.20
C ARG A 254 5.58 -2.22 -9.93
N VAL A 255 5.25 -2.00 -11.20
CA VAL A 255 4.59 -3.01 -12.03
C VAL A 255 5.60 -4.06 -12.47
N SER A 256 5.24 -5.34 -12.38
CA SER A 256 6.07 -6.44 -12.87
C SER A 256 6.53 -6.22 -14.32
N GLY A 257 7.80 -6.42 -14.59
CA GLY A 257 8.39 -6.25 -15.90
C GLY A 257 8.77 -4.82 -16.28
N LEU A 258 8.46 -3.81 -15.44
CA LEU A 258 8.83 -2.42 -15.66
C LEU A 258 10.01 -2.00 -14.77
N SER A 259 11.07 -1.51 -15.39
CA SER A 259 12.16 -0.80 -14.71
C SER A 259 11.86 0.69 -14.59
N GLN A 260 12.64 1.40 -13.78
CA GLN A 260 12.59 2.86 -13.69
C GLN A 260 12.69 3.54 -15.06
N THR A 261 13.57 3.05 -15.94
CA THR A 261 13.72 3.58 -17.30
C THR A 261 12.48 3.35 -18.15
N LEU A 262 11.89 2.15 -18.09
CA LEU A 262 10.67 1.85 -18.84
C LEU A 262 9.48 2.65 -18.32
N ALA A 263 9.34 2.80 -16.99
CA ALA A 263 8.31 3.64 -16.39
C ALA A 263 8.42 5.10 -16.86
N GLN A 264 9.64 5.65 -16.86
CA GLN A 264 9.91 6.99 -17.38
C GLN A 264 9.57 7.11 -18.87
N ASN A 265 9.97 6.12 -19.68
CA ASN A 265 9.69 6.12 -21.12
C ASN A 265 8.17 6.06 -21.42
N ILE A 266 7.39 5.34 -20.62
CA ILE A 266 5.93 5.31 -20.73
C ILE A 266 5.35 6.71 -20.49
N VAL A 267 5.77 7.38 -19.42
CA VAL A 267 5.29 8.74 -19.11
C VAL A 267 5.70 9.72 -20.20
N THR A 268 6.95 9.69 -20.65
CA THR A 268 7.44 10.54 -21.73
C THR A 268 6.63 10.32 -23.03
N TYR A 269 6.39 9.07 -23.40
CA TYR A 269 5.57 8.76 -24.58
C TYR A 269 4.15 9.31 -24.46
N ARG A 270 3.53 9.16 -23.30
CA ARG A 270 2.20 9.70 -23.01
C ARG A 270 2.14 11.23 -23.13
N ASP A 271 3.18 11.91 -22.60
CA ASP A 271 3.26 13.37 -22.63
C ASP A 271 3.47 13.91 -24.07
N GLU A 272 4.20 13.19 -24.90
CA GLU A 272 4.49 13.57 -26.29
C GLU A 272 3.36 13.20 -27.27
N HIS A 273 2.70 12.06 -27.08
CA HIS A 273 1.76 11.49 -28.05
C HIS A 273 0.30 11.47 -27.56
N GLY A 274 0.06 11.92 -26.31
CA GLY A 274 -1.25 11.85 -25.69
C GLY A 274 -1.55 10.48 -25.04
N ALA A 275 -2.76 10.34 -24.54
CA ALA A 275 -3.19 9.15 -23.84
C ALA A 275 -3.13 7.88 -24.71
N PHE A 276 -2.68 6.78 -24.10
CA PHE A 276 -2.75 5.45 -24.71
C PHE A 276 -4.21 5.06 -24.96
N LYS A 277 -4.49 4.52 -26.13
CA LYS A 277 -5.82 4.04 -26.53
C LYS A 277 -5.92 2.52 -26.57
N SER A 278 -4.79 1.81 -26.53
CA SER A 278 -4.74 0.36 -26.48
C SER A 278 -3.46 -0.13 -25.80
N ARG A 279 -3.49 -1.32 -25.23
CA ARG A 279 -2.30 -1.99 -24.70
C ARG A 279 -1.22 -2.20 -25.76
N GLN A 280 -1.60 -2.43 -27.02
CA GLN A 280 -0.67 -2.62 -28.13
C GLN A 280 0.19 -1.37 -28.40
N GLN A 281 -0.30 -0.18 -28.07
CA GLN A 281 0.51 1.04 -28.19
C GLN A 281 1.71 1.08 -27.26
N LEU A 282 1.71 0.31 -26.16
CA LEU A 282 2.87 0.17 -25.28
C LEU A 282 4.11 -0.35 -26.01
N LEU A 283 3.95 -1.15 -27.04
CA LEU A 283 5.06 -1.63 -27.88
C LEU A 283 5.74 -0.51 -28.69
N LYS A 284 5.15 0.67 -28.78
CA LYS A 284 5.76 1.86 -29.39
C LYS A 284 6.63 2.64 -28.42
N VAL A 285 6.56 2.33 -27.14
CA VAL A 285 7.38 2.97 -26.10
C VAL A 285 8.83 2.51 -26.24
N SER A 286 9.76 3.46 -26.20
CA SER A 286 11.19 3.19 -26.33
C SER A 286 11.65 2.13 -25.31
N ARG A 287 12.37 1.13 -25.75
CA ARG A 287 12.91 -0.01 -24.99
C ARG A 287 11.86 -0.97 -24.40
N LEU A 288 10.58 -0.75 -24.60
CA LEU A 288 9.51 -1.66 -24.20
C LEU A 288 9.32 -2.71 -25.31
N GLY A 289 10.10 -3.77 -25.24
CA GLY A 289 10.03 -4.86 -26.21
C GLY A 289 8.96 -5.92 -25.84
N PRO A 290 8.79 -6.95 -26.70
CA PRO A 290 7.78 -7.99 -26.50
C PRO A 290 7.85 -8.68 -25.13
N LYS A 291 9.06 -8.95 -24.61
CA LYS A 291 9.25 -9.60 -23.32
C LYS A 291 8.75 -8.74 -22.15
N ALA A 292 9.07 -7.45 -22.15
CA ALA A 292 8.57 -6.53 -21.12
C ALA A 292 7.05 -6.34 -21.23
N PHE A 293 6.52 -6.27 -22.46
CA PHE A 293 5.08 -6.22 -22.73
C PHE A 293 4.36 -7.45 -22.17
N GLU A 294 4.84 -8.65 -22.44
CA GLU A 294 4.31 -9.91 -21.91
C GLU A 294 4.23 -9.89 -20.39
N GLN A 295 5.25 -9.37 -19.71
CA GLN A 295 5.29 -9.33 -18.26
C GLN A 295 4.37 -8.27 -17.64
N CYS A 296 4.20 -7.11 -18.27
CA CYS A 296 3.49 -5.97 -17.66
C CYS A 296 2.05 -5.78 -18.15
N ALA A 297 1.71 -6.24 -19.35
CA ALA A 297 0.46 -5.87 -20.02
C ALA A 297 -0.80 -6.23 -19.22
N GLY A 298 -0.81 -7.36 -18.54
CA GLY A 298 -1.94 -7.79 -17.71
C GLY A 298 -2.21 -6.88 -16.50
N PHE A 299 -1.21 -6.15 -16.02
CA PHE A 299 -1.29 -5.27 -14.86
C PHE A 299 -1.53 -3.80 -15.23
N LEU A 300 -1.36 -3.46 -16.50
CA LEU A 300 -1.60 -2.10 -17.02
C LEU A 300 -3.01 -2.00 -17.56
N ARG A 301 -3.73 -0.95 -17.18
CA ARG A 301 -5.11 -0.69 -17.56
C ARG A 301 -5.19 0.52 -18.48
N ILE A 302 -6.09 0.45 -19.49
CA ILE A 302 -6.44 1.58 -20.35
C ILE A 302 -7.95 1.73 -20.29
N ARG A 303 -8.42 2.75 -19.61
CA ARG A 303 -9.84 3.04 -19.48
C ARG A 303 -10.31 3.87 -20.66
N GLY A 304 -11.46 3.51 -21.23
CA GLY A 304 -12.03 4.22 -22.38
C GLY A 304 -11.20 4.10 -23.66
N GLY A 305 -10.38 3.06 -23.77
CA GLY A 305 -9.61 2.76 -24.96
C GLY A 305 -10.42 2.11 -26.09
N SER A 306 -9.73 1.73 -27.15
CA SER A 306 -10.35 1.11 -28.34
C SER A 306 -10.81 -0.32 -28.11
N ASN A 307 -10.21 -1.04 -27.15
CA ASN A 307 -10.61 -2.39 -26.76
C ASN A 307 -11.03 -2.40 -25.28
N PRO A 308 -12.28 -2.66 -24.94
CA PRO A 308 -12.76 -2.70 -23.56
C PRO A 308 -12.02 -3.71 -22.68
N LEU A 309 -11.45 -4.78 -23.24
CA LEU A 309 -10.63 -5.76 -22.51
C LEU A 309 -9.35 -5.15 -21.93
N ASP A 310 -8.85 -4.05 -22.51
CA ASP A 310 -7.65 -3.37 -22.02
C ASP A 310 -7.88 -2.67 -20.66
N SER A 311 -9.12 -2.52 -20.23
CA SER A 311 -9.48 -2.06 -18.88
C SER A 311 -9.57 -3.18 -17.84
N SER A 312 -9.51 -4.43 -18.27
CA SER A 312 -9.62 -5.64 -17.44
C SER A 312 -8.25 -6.18 -17.01
N ALA A 313 -8.24 -7.19 -16.13
CA ALA A 313 -7.04 -7.94 -15.79
C ALA A 313 -6.75 -9.10 -16.76
N VAL A 314 -7.58 -9.29 -17.79
CA VAL A 314 -7.32 -10.32 -18.82
C VAL A 314 -6.04 -9.95 -19.57
N HIS A 315 -5.07 -10.87 -19.55
CA HIS A 315 -3.83 -10.67 -20.29
C HIS A 315 -4.08 -10.72 -21.81
N PRO A 316 -3.41 -9.88 -22.64
CA PRO A 316 -3.61 -9.89 -24.08
C PRO A 316 -3.43 -11.24 -24.77
N GLU A 317 -2.54 -12.09 -24.25
CA GLU A 317 -2.38 -13.47 -24.74
C GLU A 317 -3.64 -14.33 -24.61
N SER A 318 -4.49 -14.00 -23.65
CA SER A 318 -5.75 -14.69 -23.39
C SER A 318 -6.94 -14.12 -24.17
N TYR A 319 -6.77 -13.05 -24.95
CA TYR A 319 -7.84 -12.49 -25.78
C TYR A 319 -8.44 -13.50 -26.75
N PRO A 320 -7.68 -14.42 -27.37
CA PRO A 320 -8.26 -15.47 -28.20
C PRO A 320 -9.32 -16.34 -27.50
N VAL A 321 -9.17 -16.56 -26.18
CA VAL A 321 -10.20 -17.29 -25.40
C VAL A 321 -11.48 -16.47 -25.34
N VAL A 322 -11.38 -15.16 -25.08
CA VAL A 322 -12.54 -14.26 -25.07
C VAL A 322 -13.20 -14.19 -26.43
N GLU A 323 -12.43 -14.12 -27.50
CA GLU A 323 -12.93 -14.12 -28.90
C GLU A 323 -13.71 -15.40 -29.21
N ARG A 324 -13.25 -16.56 -28.76
CA ARG A 324 -14.00 -17.84 -28.88
C ARG A 324 -15.32 -17.81 -28.12
N ILE A 325 -15.34 -17.24 -26.91
CA ILE A 325 -16.57 -17.07 -26.13
C ILE A 325 -17.56 -16.18 -26.88
N LEU A 326 -17.09 -15.03 -27.39
CA LEU A 326 -17.90 -14.07 -28.14
C LEU A 326 -18.49 -14.70 -29.42
N ALA A 327 -17.66 -15.41 -30.19
CA ALA A 327 -18.09 -16.08 -31.42
C ALA A 327 -19.15 -17.15 -31.14
N LYS A 328 -19.01 -17.94 -30.08
CA LYS A 328 -19.96 -19.00 -29.71
C LYS A 328 -21.28 -18.44 -29.21
N LEU A 329 -21.24 -17.27 -28.56
CA LEU A 329 -22.42 -16.60 -28.00
C LEU A 329 -23.06 -15.58 -28.98
N GLU A 330 -22.42 -15.30 -30.11
CA GLU A 330 -22.80 -14.23 -31.03
C GLU A 330 -22.98 -12.87 -30.32
N GLN A 331 -22.05 -12.56 -29.41
CA GLN A 331 -22.05 -11.36 -28.57
C GLN A 331 -20.87 -10.42 -28.91
N THR A 332 -20.98 -9.16 -28.46
CA THR A 332 -19.88 -8.20 -28.49
C THR A 332 -19.18 -8.16 -27.12
N VAL A 333 -17.94 -7.61 -27.07
CA VAL A 333 -17.20 -7.47 -25.80
C VAL A 333 -18.01 -6.62 -24.82
N GLU A 334 -18.59 -5.51 -25.26
CA GLU A 334 -19.35 -4.59 -24.43
C GLU A 334 -20.60 -5.27 -23.81
N SER A 335 -21.25 -6.17 -24.56
CA SER A 335 -22.44 -6.89 -24.06
C SER A 335 -22.10 -8.04 -23.13
N LEU A 336 -20.88 -8.56 -23.20
CA LEU A 336 -20.39 -9.65 -22.37
C LEU A 336 -19.85 -9.17 -21.03
N LEU A 337 -19.10 -8.05 -21.04
CA LEU A 337 -18.49 -7.50 -19.84
C LEU A 337 -19.56 -7.13 -18.79
N GLY A 338 -19.40 -7.69 -17.58
CA GLY A 338 -20.32 -7.45 -16.45
C GLY A 338 -21.67 -8.18 -16.57
N ASN A 339 -21.89 -8.99 -17.60
CA ASN A 339 -23.12 -9.76 -17.76
C ASN A 339 -23.06 -11.08 -16.94
N SER A 340 -23.25 -10.93 -15.63
CA SER A 340 -23.13 -12.07 -14.69
C SER A 340 -24.02 -13.25 -15.02
N SER A 341 -25.24 -13.02 -15.55
CA SER A 341 -26.18 -14.10 -15.87
C SER A 341 -25.67 -14.95 -17.03
N LEU A 342 -25.15 -14.31 -18.06
CA LEU A 342 -24.60 -14.97 -19.23
C LEU A 342 -23.28 -15.68 -18.89
N LEU A 343 -22.38 -15.01 -18.18
CA LEU A 343 -21.06 -15.55 -17.81
C LEU A 343 -21.16 -16.77 -16.88
N ARG A 344 -22.10 -16.78 -15.95
CA ARG A 344 -22.35 -17.96 -15.07
C ARG A 344 -22.90 -19.17 -15.79
N SER A 345 -23.52 -18.99 -16.96
CA SER A 345 -24.04 -20.10 -17.78
C SER A 345 -22.94 -20.82 -18.57
N LEU A 346 -21.74 -20.21 -18.65
CA LEU A 346 -20.63 -20.76 -19.42
C LEU A 346 -19.97 -21.93 -18.69
N LYS A 347 -19.61 -22.94 -19.46
CA LYS A 347 -18.79 -24.06 -18.97
C LYS A 347 -17.34 -23.82 -19.39
N PRO A 348 -16.42 -23.58 -18.47
CA PRO A 348 -15.01 -23.30 -18.80
C PRO A 348 -14.37 -24.33 -19.72
N ALA A 349 -14.70 -25.61 -19.53
CA ALA A 349 -14.20 -26.72 -20.34
C ALA A 349 -14.48 -26.59 -21.84
N ASP A 350 -15.52 -25.85 -22.22
CA ASP A 350 -15.91 -25.66 -23.64
C ASP A 350 -15.00 -24.69 -24.39
N TYR A 351 -14.13 -23.97 -23.69
CA TYR A 351 -13.28 -22.89 -24.21
C TYR A 351 -11.79 -23.11 -23.98
N THR A 352 -11.42 -24.32 -23.52
CA THR A 352 -10.02 -24.73 -23.30
C THR A 352 -9.33 -25.07 -24.62
N ASP A 353 -8.01 -24.98 -24.64
CA ASP A 353 -7.14 -25.46 -25.71
C ASP A 353 -5.81 -25.99 -25.13
N GLU A 354 -4.82 -26.24 -25.99
CA GLU A 354 -3.51 -26.75 -25.60
C GLU A 354 -2.75 -25.74 -24.69
N GLN A 355 -3.03 -24.44 -24.82
CA GLN A 355 -2.36 -23.36 -24.07
C GLN A 355 -3.14 -22.98 -22.81
N PHE A 356 -4.48 -22.98 -22.86
CA PHE A 356 -5.34 -22.49 -21.79
C PHE A 356 -6.23 -23.61 -21.24
N GLY A 357 -5.92 -24.05 -20.03
CA GLY A 357 -6.69 -25.07 -19.30
C GLY A 357 -7.93 -24.51 -18.59
N VAL A 358 -8.71 -25.40 -17.99
CA VAL A 358 -9.94 -25.06 -17.24
C VAL A 358 -9.71 -23.97 -16.16
N PRO A 359 -8.66 -24.03 -15.32
CA PRO A 359 -8.43 -22.99 -14.32
C PRO A 359 -8.29 -21.60 -14.94
N THR A 360 -7.48 -21.47 -15.99
CA THR A 360 -7.24 -20.20 -16.68
C THR A 360 -8.52 -19.65 -17.30
N VAL A 361 -9.30 -20.48 -17.96
CA VAL A 361 -10.59 -20.07 -18.56
C VAL A 361 -11.58 -19.66 -17.47
N THR A 362 -11.59 -20.34 -16.33
CA THR A 362 -12.42 -19.96 -15.17
C THR A 362 -12.07 -18.58 -14.65
N ASP A 363 -10.77 -18.29 -14.51
CA ASP A 363 -10.28 -16.99 -14.08
C ASP A 363 -10.63 -15.88 -15.08
N ILE A 364 -10.50 -16.15 -16.38
CA ILE A 364 -10.90 -15.23 -17.44
C ILE A 364 -12.40 -14.90 -17.35
N ILE A 365 -13.27 -15.91 -17.22
CA ILE A 365 -14.71 -15.71 -17.07
C ILE A 365 -15.03 -14.89 -15.81
N GLY A 366 -14.36 -15.19 -14.69
CA GLY A 366 -14.49 -14.42 -13.46
C GLY A 366 -14.08 -12.96 -13.61
N GLU A 367 -13.02 -12.68 -14.37
CA GLU A 367 -12.57 -11.33 -14.67
C GLU A 367 -13.53 -10.58 -15.59
N LEU A 368 -14.12 -11.26 -16.57
CA LEU A 368 -15.13 -10.67 -17.45
C LEU A 368 -16.41 -10.27 -16.70
N ASP A 369 -16.74 -10.97 -15.61
CA ASP A 369 -17.91 -10.65 -14.76
C ASP A 369 -17.73 -9.32 -14.01
N LYS A 370 -16.51 -9.03 -13.58
CA LYS A 370 -16.15 -7.80 -12.86
C LYS A 370 -14.84 -7.22 -13.38
N PRO A 371 -14.84 -6.69 -14.61
CA PRO A 371 -13.61 -6.28 -15.28
C PRO A 371 -12.90 -5.14 -14.54
N GLY A 372 -11.62 -5.33 -14.26
CA GLY A 372 -10.77 -4.32 -13.62
C GLY A 372 -11.24 -3.92 -12.22
N ARG A 373 -11.92 -4.81 -11.49
CA ARG A 373 -12.37 -4.54 -10.13
C ARG A 373 -11.18 -4.24 -9.22
N ASP A 374 -11.27 -3.15 -8.49
CA ASP A 374 -10.33 -2.82 -7.42
C ASP A 374 -10.55 -3.79 -6.24
N PRO A 375 -9.52 -4.54 -5.82
CA PRO A 375 -9.63 -5.47 -4.68
C PRO A 375 -9.66 -4.77 -3.32
N ARG A 376 -9.37 -3.47 -3.29
CA ARG A 376 -9.40 -2.69 -2.04
C ARG A 376 -10.85 -2.51 -1.56
N PRO A 377 -11.06 -2.37 -0.22
CA PRO A 377 -12.38 -2.13 0.33
C PRO A 377 -12.96 -0.80 -0.16
N GLU A 378 -14.28 -0.67 -0.11
CA GLU A 378 -14.94 0.62 -0.32
C GLU A 378 -14.56 1.60 0.77
N PHE A 379 -14.34 2.86 0.38
CA PHE A 379 -14.11 3.94 1.33
C PHE A 379 -15.37 4.21 2.15
N LYS A 380 -15.27 3.97 3.45
CA LYS A 380 -16.30 4.27 4.44
C LYS A 380 -15.66 5.02 5.60
N THR A 381 -16.33 6.05 6.10
CA THR A 381 -15.92 6.72 7.32
C THR A 381 -16.65 6.10 8.51
N ALA A 382 -15.89 5.80 9.57
CA ALA A 382 -16.49 5.39 10.84
C ALA A 382 -17.33 6.55 11.39
N THR A 383 -18.58 6.25 11.78
CA THR A 383 -19.44 7.19 12.49
C THR A 383 -19.20 7.01 13.98
N PHE A 384 -18.41 7.92 14.57
CA PHE A 384 -18.16 7.88 16.00
C PHE A 384 -19.42 8.26 16.78
N LYS A 385 -19.71 7.51 17.85
CA LYS A 385 -20.86 7.80 18.71
C LYS A 385 -20.58 9.07 19.52
N GLU A 386 -21.46 10.05 19.43
CA GLU A 386 -21.37 11.28 20.22
C GLU A 386 -21.38 10.97 21.73
N GLY A 387 -20.56 11.69 22.49
CA GLY A 387 -20.47 11.54 23.96
C GLY A 387 -19.54 10.41 24.43
N VAL A 388 -18.76 9.79 23.55
CA VAL A 388 -17.71 8.83 23.90
C VAL A 388 -16.36 9.40 23.51
N GLU A 389 -15.73 10.11 24.45
CA GLU A 389 -14.44 10.79 24.20
C GLU A 389 -13.27 10.17 24.97
N GLN A 390 -13.56 9.51 26.10
CA GLN A 390 -12.56 8.93 27.00
C GLN A 390 -12.89 7.46 27.30
N ILE A 391 -11.88 6.71 27.73
CA ILE A 391 -12.05 5.30 28.14
C ILE A 391 -13.09 5.17 29.26
N SER A 392 -13.20 6.18 30.11
CA SER A 392 -14.21 6.25 31.18
C SER A 392 -15.66 6.31 30.69
N ASP A 393 -15.88 6.70 29.43
CA ASP A 393 -17.21 6.82 28.83
C ASP A 393 -17.71 5.47 28.28
N LEU A 394 -16.84 4.46 28.27
CA LEU A 394 -17.16 3.13 27.79
C LEU A 394 -17.99 2.36 28.84
N VAL A 395 -19.12 1.83 28.37
CA VAL A 395 -20.00 0.97 29.17
C VAL A 395 -19.89 -0.47 28.64
N PRO A 396 -19.87 -1.50 29.51
CA PRO A 396 -19.88 -2.89 29.06
C PRO A 396 -20.99 -3.18 28.05
N ALA A 397 -20.69 -3.93 27.00
CA ALA A 397 -21.58 -4.24 25.88
C ALA A 397 -21.91 -3.07 24.93
N MET A 398 -21.23 -1.92 25.03
CA MET A 398 -21.35 -0.82 24.06
C MET A 398 -20.77 -1.26 22.71
N VAL A 399 -21.55 -1.11 21.64
CA VAL A 399 -21.10 -1.34 20.25
C VAL A 399 -20.70 0.00 19.66
N LEU A 400 -19.44 0.08 19.22
CA LEU A 400 -18.85 1.29 18.65
C LEU A 400 -18.19 0.94 17.31
N GLU A 401 -18.29 1.86 16.36
CA GLU A 401 -17.45 1.79 15.17
C GLU A 401 -16.05 2.33 15.50
N GLY A 402 -15.03 1.68 14.98
CA GLY A 402 -13.65 2.08 15.21
C GLY A 402 -12.76 1.75 14.02
N VAL A 403 -11.62 2.41 13.97
CA VAL A 403 -10.56 2.14 13.00
C VAL A 403 -9.41 1.46 13.71
N VAL A 404 -8.97 0.33 13.20
CA VAL A 404 -7.77 -0.35 13.72
C VAL A 404 -6.55 0.42 13.20
N THR A 405 -5.85 1.11 14.11
CA THR A 405 -4.67 1.92 13.77
C THR A 405 -3.36 1.20 14.02
N ASN A 406 -3.36 0.17 14.85
CA ASN A 406 -2.19 -0.65 15.15
C ASN A 406 -2.61 -2.03 15.66
N VAL A 407 -1.91 -3.06 15.23
CA VAL A 407 -2.07 -4.43 15.72
C VAL A 407 -0.74 -4.84 16.35
N THR A 408 -0.74 -5.04 17.65
CA THR A 408 0.42 -5.56 18.39
C THR A 408 0.12 -6.97 18.84
N ASN A 409 1.08 -7.88 18.70
CA ASN A 409 1.03 -9.17 19.39
C ASN A 409 1.40 -8.92 20.86
N SER A 410 0.40 -8.92 21.73
CA SER A 410 0.58 -8.89 23.19
C SER A 410 0.40 -10.28 23.76
#